data_798087c9c998bfd804f3152bd86429c8
#
_entry.id   798087c9c998bfd804f3152bd86429c8
#
_cell.length_a   1.000
_cell.length_b   1.000
_cell.length_c   1.000
_cell.angle_alpha   90.00
_cell.angle_beta   90.00
_cell.angle_gamma   90.00
#
_symmetry.space_group_name_H-M   'P 1'
#
loop_
_entity.id
_entity.type
_entity.pdbx_description
1 polymer ?
#
loop_
_entity_poly.entity_id
_entity_poly.type
_entity_poly.pdbx_seq_one_letter_code
_entity_poly.pdbx_strand_id
1 'polypeptide(L)'
;GLTNLFRENTNETIKAADLIREVLPEAVIIVGGPNASALPDYILDESPAVDIIGLGDGERIMLEIVEWVQGKRSLSTIESTVYRDSNKNVRTPKRELLTDLDELGHIDYGLLKIERYFTYERNGIMARNKLSYDGSERSVSLVTSRGCPYKCSFCSIHIHAGRKYRRYSVEHVLD
;
A
#
# COMPACT_ATOMS: atom_id res chain seq x y z
N GLY A 1 8.74 -2.81 3.46
CA GLY A 1 7.90 -2.23 2.41
C GLY A 1 7.76 -0.73 2.58
N LEU A 2 7.72 -0.01 1.47
CA LEU A 2 7.50 1.43 1.40
C LEU A 2 6.18 1.71 0.70
N THR A 3 5.51 2.80 1.07
CA THR A 3 4.28 3.25 0.41
C THR A 3 4.52 4.60 -0.26
N ASN A 4 4.24 4.68 -1.56
CA ASN A 4 4.25 5.91 -2.32
C ASN A 4 2.81 6.31 -2.68
N LEU A 5 2.22 7.23 -1.91
CA LEU A 5 0.82 7.63 -2.04
C LEU A 5 0.64 8.70 -3.12
N PHE A 6 1.51 9.69 -3.14
CA PHE A 6 1.41 10.87 -3.98
C PHE A 6 2.71 11.10 -4.77
N ARG A 7 2.59 11.77 -5.90
CA ARG A 7 3.74 12.10 -6.75
C ARG A 7 4.79 12.94 -6.01
N GLU A 8 4.34 13.85 -5.18
CA GLU A 8 5.20 14.74 -4.40
C GLU A 8 6.15 13.98 -3.47
N ASN A 9 5.74 12.78 -3.01
CA ASN A 9 6.52 11.95 -2.09
C ASN A 9 7.44 10.95 -2.83
N THR A 10 7.54 11.01 -4.16
CA THR A 10 8.31 10.02 -4.92
C THR A 10 9.80 10.12 -4.61
N ASN A 11 10.35 11.34 -4.58
CA ASN A 11 11.75 11.55 -4.29
C ASN A 11 12.14 11.11 -2.87
N GLU A 12 11.27 11.34 -1.88
CA GLU A 12 11.48 10.90 -0.51
C GLU A 12 11.41 9.37 -0.40
N THR A 13 10.50 8.75 -1.16
CA THR A 13 10.40 7.28 -1.23
C THR A 13 11.67 6.66 -1.82
N ILE A 14 12.20 7.24 -2.89
CA ILE A 14 13.46 6.83 -3.53
C ILE A 14 14.62 6.98 -2.55
N LYS A 15 14.79 8.16 -1.96
CA LYS A 15 15.85 8.40 -0.95
C LYS A 15 15.76 7.43 0.24
N ALA A 16 14.54 7.13 0.69
CA ALA A 16 14.35 6.16 1.76
C ALA A 16 14.77 4.75 1.33
N ALA A 17 14.46 4.35 0.10
CA ALA A 17 14.91 3.06 -0.44
C ALA A 17 16.44 2.98 -0.51
N ASP A 18 17.09 4.04 -1.00
CA ASP A 18 18.56 4.12 -1.12
C ASP A 18 19.22 4.03 0.27
N LEU A 19 18.73 4.79 1.26
CA LEU A 19 19.21 4.71 2.64
C LEU A 19 19.03 3.33 3.26
N ILE A 20 17.87 2.67 3.00
CA ILE A 20 17.64 1.30 3.48
C ILE A 20 18.65 0.36 2.85
N ARG A 21 18.95 0.49 1.56
CA ARG A 21 19.93 -0.35 0.87
C ARG A 21 21.34 -0.16 1.42
N GLU A 22 21.73 1.06 1.78
CA GLU A 22 23.03 1.34 2.42
C GLU A 22 23.14 0.64 3.78
N VAL A 23 22.08 0.68 4.60
CA VAL A 23 22.10 0.12 5.98
C VAL A 23 21.84 -1.39 5.99
N LEU A 24 21.01 -1.87 5.07
CA LEU A 24 20.56 -3.26 4.95
C LEU A 24 20.74 -3.76 3.50
N PRO A 25 21.97 -4.09 3.07
CA PRO A 25 22.26 -4.43 1.69
C PRO A 25 21.45 -5.61 1.13
N GLU A 26 21.13 -6.58 1.97
CA GLU A 26 20.40 -7.80 1.59
C GLU A 26 18.87 -7.68 1.73
N ALA A 27 18.36 -6.53 2.15
CA ALA A 27 16.91 -6.37 2.32
C ALA A 27 16.19 -6.34 0.97
N VAL A 28 15.10 -7.05 0.83
CA VAL A 28 14.19 -6.90 -0.31
C VAL A 28 13.34 -5.64 -0.10
N ILE A 29 13.51 -4.67 -1.00
CA ILE A 29 12.83 -3.36 -0.94
C ILE A 29 11.67 -3.33 -1.92
N ILE A 30 10.46 -3.23 -1.37
CA ILE A 30 9.21 -3.23 -2.12
C ILE A 30 8.57 -1.86 -1.98
N VAL A 31 8.13 -1.28 -3.09
CA VAL A 31 7.34 -0.05 -3.09
C VAL A 31 5.94 -0.34 -3.62
N GLY A 32 4.93 0.13 -2.93
CA GLY A 32 3.53 0.01 -3.33
C GLY A 32 2.79 1.33 -3.19
N GLY A 33 1.49 1.28 -3.33
CA GLY A 33 0.59 2.42 -3.20
C GLY A 33 0.12 3.03 -4.52
N PRO A 34 -0.79 4.01 -4.47
CA PRO A 34 -1.44 4.57 -5.66
C PRO A 34 -0.48 5.15 -6.69
N ASN A 35 0.50 5.94 -6.26
CA ASN A 35 1.43 6.55 -7.19
C ASN A 35 2.44 5.52 -7.75
N ALA A 36 2.90 4.58 -6.93
CA ALA A 36 3.74 3.48 -7.41
C ALA A 36 3.01 2.60 -8.44
N SER A 37 1.71 2.36 -8.25
CA SER A 37 0.89 1.64 -9.22
C SER A 37 0.72 2.40 -10.54
N ALA A 38 0.78 3.74 -10.50
CA ALA A 38 0.64 4.59 -11.69
C ALA A 38 1.96 4.75 -12.46
N LEU A 39 3.09 4.79 -11.76
CA LEU A 39 4.41 5.09 -12.32
C LEU A 39 5.49 4.06 -11.91
N PRO A 40 5.22 2.75 -12.06
CA PRO A 40 6.12 1.73 -11.54
C PRO A 40 7.50 1.73 -12.21
N ASP A 41 7.53 1.87 -13.54
CA ASP A 41 8.78 1.88 -14.30
C ASP A 41 9.64 3.08 -13.92
N TYR A 42 9.04 4.26 -13.75
CA TYR A 42 9.75 5.45 -13.31
C TYR A 42 10.47 5.25 -11.97
N ILE A 43 9.79 4.67 -10.98
CA ILE A 43 10.39 4.44 -9.66
C ILE A 43 11.52 3.42 -9.74
N LEU A 44 11.36 2.35 -10.52
CA LEU A 44 12.43 1.37 -10.72
C LEU A 44 13.64 1.96 -11.47
N ASP A 45 13.39 2.79 -12.47
CA ASP A 45 14.47 3.40 -13.27
C ASP A 45 15.28 4.43 -12.46
N GLU A 46 14.60 5.20 -11.59
CA GLU A 46 15.25 6.23 -10.76
C GLU A 46 15.96 5.65 -9.53
N SER A 47 15.57 4.47 -9.02
CA SER A 47 16.17 3.86 -7.84
C SER A 47 16.58 2.40 -8.08
N PRO A 48 17.88 2.15 -8.25
CA PRO A 48 18.40 0.77 -8.26
C PRO A 48 18.19 0.01 -6.95
N ALA A 49 17.93 0.72 -5.85
CA ALA A 49 17.69 0.12 -4.54
C ALA A 49 16.33 -0.57 -4.45
N VAL A 50 15.35 -0.15 -5.26
CA VAL A 50 14.01 -0.77 -5.27
C VAL A 50 14.04 -2.06 -6.09
N ASP A 51 13.61 -3.15 -5.48
CA ASP A 51 13.59 -4.47 -6.12
C ASP A 51 12.26 -4.74 -6.83
N ILE A 52 11.14 -4.40 -6.19
CA ILE A 52 9.80 -4.77 -6.65
C ILE A 52 8.82 -3.60 -6.43
N ILE A 53 7.96 -3.38 -7.42
CA ILE A 53 6.77 -2.54 -7.29
C ILE A 53 5.53 -3.43 -7.21
N GLY A 54 4.72 -3.26 -6.17
CA GLY A 54 3.40 -3.89 -6.05
C GLY A 54 2.32 -2.98 -6.64
N LEU A 55 1.45 -3.54 -7.49
CA LEU A 55 0.41 -2.82 -8.20
C LEU A 55 -0.98 -3.11 -7.62
N GLY A 56 -1.70 -2.09 -7.18
CA GLY A 56 -3.05 -2.24 -6.65
C GLY A 56 -3.10 -2.66 -5.18
N ASP A 57 -3.97 -3.61 -4.84
CA ASP A 57 -4.14 -4.13 -3.48
C ASP A 57 -2.90 -4.95 -3.07
N GLY A 58 -2.28 -4.62 -1.95
CA GLY A 58 -0.97 -5.12 -1.58
C GLY A 58 -0.96 -6.39 -0.73
N GLU A 59 -2.07 -6.76 -0.11
CA GLU A 59 -2.10 -7.78 0.94
C GLU A 59 -1.63 -9.16 0.42
N ARG A 60 -2.23 -9.64 -0.67
CA ARG A 60 -1.84 -10.92 -1.29
C ARG A 60 -0.45 -10.85 -1.92
N ILE A 61 -0.11 -9.70 -2.53
CA ILE A 61 1.22 -9.49 -3.11
C ILE A 61 2.30 -9.62 -2.04
N MET A 62 2.12 -8.98 -0.89
CA MET A 62 3.09 -9.05 0.22
C MET A 62 3.27 -10.47 0.76
N LEU A 63 2.16 -11.22 0.93
CA LEU A 63 2.22 -12.62 1.34
C LEU A 63 3.05 -13.45 0.35
N GLU A 64 2.76 -13.31 -0.94
CA GLU A 64 3.45 -14.05 -2.01
C GLU A 64 4.92 -13.65 -2.15
N ILE A 65 5.27 -12.38 -1.89
CA ILE A 65 6.66 -11.93 -1.85
C ILE A 65 7.41 -12.57 -0.67
N VAL A 66 6.77 -12.68 0.50
CA VAL A 66 7.36 -13.40 1.64
C VAL A 66 7.62 -14.87 1.29
N GLU A 67 6.67 -15.53 0.60
CA GLU A 67 6.84 -16.90 0.12
C GLU A 67 8.00 -17.02 -0.89
N TRP A 68 8.15 -16.05 -1.78
CA TRP A 68 9.28 -15.99 -2.71
C TRP A 68 10.61 -15.84 -1.97
N VAL A 69 10.72 -14.94 -1.02
CA VAL A 69 11.93 -14.76 -0.19
C VAL A 69 12.27 -16.04 0.58
N GLN A 70 11.27 -16.82 0.97
CA GLN A 70 11.44 -18.14 1.62
C GLN A 70 11.76 -19.29 0.63
N GLY A 71 11.89 -18.99 -0.68
CA GLY A 71 12.15 -19.99 -1.71
C GLY A 71 10.97 -20.91 -2.06
N LYS A 72 9.75 -20.54 -1.63
CA LYS A 72 8.55 -21.37 -1.86
C LYS A 72 7.86 -21.10 -3.20
N ARG A 73 8.20 -20.02 -3.88
CA ARG A 73 7.67 -19.69 -5.21
C ARG A 73 8.64 -18.85 -6.04
N SER A 74 8.38 -18.74 -7.34
CA SER A 74 9.12 -17.86 -8.23
C SER A 74 8.52 -16.45 -8.24
N LEU A 75 9.37 -15.41 -8.32
CA LEU A 75 8.94 -14.01 -8.43
C LEU A 75 8.05 -13.79 -9.67
N SER A 76 8.34 -14.45 -10.77
CA SER A 76 7.58 -14.36 -12.02
C SER A 76 6.13 -14.86 -11.92
N THR A 77 5.80 -15.60 -10.87
CA THR A 77 4.43 -16.10 -10.61
C THR A 77 3.59 -15.17 -9.72
N ILE A 78 4.19 -14.10 -9.18
CA ILE A 78 3.50 -13.14 -8.34
C ILE A 78 2.82 -12.11 -9.24
N GLU A 79 1.51 -12.19 -9.36
CA GLU A 79 0.73 -11.28 -10.18
C GLU A 79 0.72 -9.85 -9.64
N SER A 80 0.51 -8.88 -10.54
CA SER A 80 0.47 -7.44 -10.21
C SER A 80 1.75 -6.91 -9.61
N THR A 81 2.90 -7.37 -10.12
CA THR A 81 4.21 -6.83 -9.75
C THR A 81 4.96 -6.30 -10.97
N VAL A 82 5.88 -5.37 -10.71
CA VAL A 82 6.91 -4.97 -11.67
C VAL A 82 8.24 -5.07 -10.95
N TYR A 83 9.21 -5.73 -11.56
CA TYR A 83 10.54 -5.91 -10.99
C TYR A 83 11.62 -5.85 -12.08
N ARG A 84 12.86 -5.65 -11.65
CA ARG A 84 13.99 -5.63 -12.58
C ARG A 84 14.54 -7.03 -12.78
N ASP A 85 14.61 -7.47 -14.05
CA ASP A 85 15.32 -8.66 -14.45
C ASP A 85 16.42 -8.25 -15.44
N SER A 86 17.67 -8.49 -15.04
CA SER A 86 18.86 -8.05 -15.77
C SER A 86 18.82 -6.53 -15.99
N ASN A 87 18.53 -6.03 -17.18
CA ASN A 87 18.46 -4.62 -17.52
C ASN A 87 17.06 -4.19 -18.00
N LYS A 88 16.02 -4.96 -17.67
CA LYS A 88 14.65 -4.68 -18.11
C LYS A 88 13.66 -4.77 -16.96
N ASN A 89 12.67 -3.90 -16.99
CA ASN A 89 11.54 -4.01 -16.09
C ASN A 89 10.57 -5.07 -16.64
N VAL A 90 10.33 -6.09 -15.85
CA VAL A 90 9.40 -7.19 -16.14
C VAL A 90 8.11 -6.94 -15.40
N ARG A 91 7.00 -6.95 -16.14
CA ARG A 91 5.66 -6.79 -15.58
C ARG A 91 4.93 -8.13 -15.61
N THR A 92 4.45 -8.58 -14.48
CA THR A 92 3.62 -9.77 -14.38
C THR A 92 2.17 -9.49 -14.75
N PRO A 93 1.36 -10.51 -15.04
CA PRO A 93 -0.06 -10.35 -15.30
C PRO A 93 -0.77 -9.60 -14.18
N LYS A 94 -1.81 -8.84 -14.56
CA LYS A 94 -2.63 -8.13 -13.57
C LYS A 94 -3.52 -9.14 -12.82
N ARG A 95 -3.49 -9.06 -11.49
CA ARG A 95 -4.37 -9.84 -10.60
C ARG A 95 -5.80 -9.32 -10.68
N GLU A 96 -6.74 -10.21 -10.58
CA GLU A 96 -8.13 -9.84 -10.30
C GLU A 96 -8.27 -9.26 -8.90
N LEU A 97 -9.03 -8.17 -8.82
CA LEU A 97 -9.28 -7.52 -7.53
C LEU A 97 -10.17 -8.40 -6.65
N LEU A 98 -9.79 -8.54 -5.40
CA LEU A 98 -10.60 -9.21 -4.40
C LEU A 98 -11.98 -8.55 -4.32
N THR A 99 -13.04 -9.32 -4.52
CA THR A 99 -14.41 -8.78 -4.50
C THR A 99 -15.00 -8.72 -3.10
N ASP A 100 -14.72 -9.72 -2.29
CA ASP A 100 -15.10 -9.78 -0.88
C ASP A 100 -13.91 -9.29 -0.05
N LEU A 101 -14.05 -8.12 0.57
CA LEU A 101 -12.97 -7.55 1.38
C LEU A 101 -12.87 -8.20 2.76
N ASP A 102 -13.91 -8.86 3.24
CA ASP A 102 -13.91 -9.55 4.55
C ASP A 102 -12.89 -10.70 4.59
N GLU A 103 -12.52 -11.26 3.40
CA GLU A 103 -11.45 -12.24 3.30
C GLU A 103 -10.07 -11.73 3.78
N LEU A 104 -9.88 -10.41 3.87
CA LEU A 104 -8.61 -9.82 4.33
C LEU A 104 -8.41 -9.91 5.84
N GLY A 105 -9.48 -10.25 6.59
CA GLY A 105 -9.44 -10.28 8.04
C GLY A 105 -9.34 -8.89 8.67
N HIS A 106 -9.22 -8.85 9.99
CA HIS A 106 -9.12 -7.60 10.75
C HIS A 106 -7.66 -7.13 10.89
N ILE A 107 -7.50 -5.82 11.03
CA ILE A 107 -6.19 -5.23 11.33
C ILE A 107 -5.84 -5.55 12.78
N ASP A 108 -4.71 -6.20 13.01
CA ASP A 108 -4.20 -6.40 14.36
C ASP A 108 -3.59 -5.09 14.90
N TYR A 109 -4.39 -4.31 15.58
CA TYR A 109 -3.97 -3.08 16.23
C TYR A 109 -2.97 -3.32 17.38
N GLY A 110 -2.84 -4.55 17.88
CA GLY A 110 -1.83 -4.92 18.87
C GLY A 110 -0.40 -4.83 18.35
N LEU A 111 -0.21 -4.94 17.03
CA LEU A 111 1.09 -4.74 16.38
C LEU A 111 1.46 -3.25 16.25
N LEU A 112 0.52 -2.34 16.47
CA LEU A 112 0.71 -0.90 16.36
C LEU A 112 0.87 -0.27 17.76
N LYS A 113 1.71 0.76 17.85
CA LYS A 113 1.76 1.61 19.05
C LYS A 113 0.61 2.61 19.03
N ILE A 114 -0.64 2.10 19.00
CA ILE A 114 -1.86 2.88 18.73
C ILE A 114 -2.03 4.05 19.70
N GLU A 115 -1.61 3.91 20.97
CA GLU A 115 -1.67 4.99 21.97
C GLU A 115 -0.86 6.23 21.54
N ARG A 116 0.21 6.06 20.76
CA ARG A 116 0.94 7.21 20.20
C ARG A 116 0.11 7.99 19.18
N TYR A 117 -0.71 7.30 18.38
CA TYR A 117 -1.60 7.97 17.42
C TYR A 117 -2.64 8.81 18.15
N PHE A 118 -3.28 8.29 19.19
CA PHE A 118 -4.22 9.06 20.00
C PHE A 118 -3.58 10.29 20.65
N THR A 119 -2.33 10.19 21.10
CA THR A 119 -1.60 11.31 21.66
C THR A 119 -1.28 12.37 20.60
N TYR A 120 -0.91 11.96 19.39
CA TYR A 120 -0.66 12.86 18.27
C TYR A 120 -1.92 13.57 17.82
N GLU A 121 -3.04 12.88 17.71
CA GLU A 121 -4.33 13.48 17.35
C GLU A 121 -4.76 14.53 18.39
N ARG A 122 -4.59 14.25 19.67
CA ARG A 122 -4.92 15.17 20.76
C ARG A 122 -4.12 16.48 20.71
N ASN A 123 -2.86 16.42 20.27
CA ASN A 123 -1.94 17.57 20.24
C ASN A 123 -1.76 18.19 18.85
N GLY A 124 -2.30 17.56 17.80
CA GLY A 124 -2.09 17.93 16.41
C GLY A 124 -3.18 18.85 15.81
N ILE A 125 -3.03 19.07 14.50
CA ILE A 125 -3.98 19.88 13.69
C ILE A 125 -5.40 19.31 13.73
N MET A 126 -5.56 18.00 13.84
CA MET A 126 -6.84 17.30 13.95
C MET A 126 -7.58 17.63 15.26
N ALA A 127 -6.85 17.90 16.35
CA ALA A 127 -7.44 18.32 17.63
C ALA A 127 -8.21 19.65 17.51
N ARG A 128 -7.86 20.50 16.56
CA ARG A 128 -8.56 21.77 16.30
C ARG A 128 -9.91 21.59 15.64
N ASN A 129 -10.13 20.47 14.95
CA ASN A 129 -11.35 20.26 14.17
C ASN A 129 -12.46 19.53 14.93
N LYS A 130 -12.24 19.14 16.21
CA LYS A 130 -13.24 18.47 17.10
C LYS A 130 -14.15 17.47 16.33
N LEU A 131 -13.55 16.62 15.51
CA LEU A 131 -14.31 15.65 14.71
C LEU A 131 -14.81 14.44 15.52
N SER A 132 -14.44 14.34 16.79
CA SER A 132 -15.08 13.35 17.67
C SER A 132 -16.48 13.83 18.04
N TYR A 133 -17.47 13.17 17.51
CA TYR A 133 -18.90 13.48 17.70
C TYR A 133 -19.37 13.34 19.15
N ASP A 134 -18.65 12.57 19.95
CA ASP A 134 -18.97 12.22 21.34
C ASP A 134 -17.99 12.80 22.38
N GLY A 135 -17.00 13.59 21.93
CA GLY A 135 -15.97 14.14 22.81
C GLY A 135 -14.94 13.10 23.28
N SER A 136 -14.96 11.87 22.73
CA SER A 136 -13.93 10.88 23.02
C SER A 136 -12.58 11.38 22.51
N GLU A 137 -11.54 11.21 23.32
CA GLU A 137 -10.17 11.59 22.96
C GLU A 137 -9.48 10.52 22.08
N ARG A 138 -10.20 9.46 21.71
CA ARG A 138 -9.68 8.30 20.96
C ARG A 138 -10.50 8.10 19.71
N SER A 139 -9.91 8.37 18.56
CA SER A 139 -10.52 8.15 17.25
C SER A 139 -9.58 7.38 16.32
N VAL A 140 -10.16 6.58 15.44
CA VAL A 140 -9.45 5.82 14.40
C VAL A 140 -10.18 5.99 13.09
N SER A 141 -9.45 6.28 12.03
CA SER A 141 -10.00 6.29 10.68
C SER A 141 -10.00 4.90 10.09
N LEU A 142 -11.14 4.45 9.61
CA LEU A 142 -11.30 3.15 8.96
C LEU A 142 -11.56 3.32 7.46
N VAL A 143 -10.96 2.46 6.65
CA VAL A 143 -11.26 2.34 5.23
C VAL A 143 -12.28 1.22 5.07
N THR A 144 -13.52 1.58 4.81
CA THR A 144 -14.66 0.63 4.74
C THR A 144 -14.96 0.15 3.32
N SER A 145 -14.31 0.75 2.30
CA SER A 145 -14.54 0.38 0.90
C SER A 145 -13.35 0.73 0.01
N ARG A 146 -13.26 0.07 -1.14
CA ARG A 146 -12.23 0.27 -2.16
C ARG A 146 -12.84 0.37 -3.55
N GLY A 147 -12.19 1.14 -4.44
CA GLY A 147 -12.62 1.32 -5.82
C GLY A 147 -13.70 2.40 -5.97
N CYS A 148 -13.90 2.84 -7.21
CA CYS A 148 -14.86 3.89 -7.52
C CYS A 148 -15.43 3.67 -8.93
N PRO A 149 -16.75 3.63 -9.13
CA PRO A 149 -17.37 3.38 -10.42
C PRO A 149 -17.32 4.59 -11.36
N TYR A 150 -17.06 5.78 -10.84
CA TYR A 150 -17.06 7.02 -11.62
C TYR A 150 -15.86 7.13 -12.56
N LYS A 151 -16.04 7.88 -13.65
CA LYS A 151 -15.04 8.06 -14.72
C LYS A 151 -14.52 9.51 -14.76
N CYS A 152 -14.30 10.13 -13.61
CA CYS A 152 -13.78 11.49 -13.54
C CYS A 152 -12.42 11.57 -14.26
N SER A 153 -12.26 12.54 -15.16
CA SER A 153 -11.06 12.67 -16.01
C SER A 153 -9.76 12.96 -15.23
N PHE A 154 -9.90 13.60 -14.09
CA PHE A 154 -8.76 13.97 -13.21
C PHE A 154 -8.39 12.88 -12.19
N CYS A 155 -9.20 11.84 -12.03
CA CYS A 155 -9.07 10.89 -10.92
C CYS A 155 -8.32 9.63 -11.33
N SER A 156 -7.25 9.30 -10.60
CA SER A 156 -6.40 8.12 -10.82
C SER A 156 -6.81 6.89 -10.01
N ILE A 157 -7.86 6.96 -9.17
CA ILE A 157 -8.23 5.86 -8.26
C ILE A 157 -8.42 4.52 -8.98
N HIS A 158 -8.88 4.54 -10.22
CA HIS A 158 -9.10 3.34 -11.02
C HIS A 158 -7.82 2.58 -11.39
N ILE A 159 -6.66 3.23 -11.31
CA ILE A 159 -5.37 2.62 -11.65
C ILE A 159 -5.01 1.56 -10.59
N HIS A 160 -5.18 1.88 -9.32
CA HIS A 160 -4.81 1.00 -8.21
C HIS A 160 -5.99 0.26 -7.58
N ALA A 161 -7.14 0.92 -7.40
CA ALA A 161 -8.29 0.33 -6.69
C ALA A 161 -9.39 -0.20 -7.62
N GLY A 162 -9.28 0.07 -8.93
CA GLY A 162 -10.25 -0.37 -9.93
C GLY A 162 -11.54 0.44 -9.95
N ARG A 163 -12.44 0.05 -10.88
CA ARG A 163 -13.74 0.73 -11.11
C ARG A 163 -14.91 0.04 -10.42
N LYS A 164 -14.70 -1.13 -9.83
CA LYS A 164 -15.72 -1.83 -9.06
C LYS A 164 -15.69 -1.33 -7.62
N TYR A 165 -16.81 -0.82 -7.13
CA TYR A 165 -16.96 -0.47 -5.72
C TYR A 165 -17.04 -1.77 -4.91
N ARG A 166 -16.12 -1.97 -3.99
CA ARG A 166 -16.00 -3.11 -3.09
C ARG A 166 -16.06 -2.60 -1.66
N ARG A 167 -16.72 -3.29 -0.78
CA ARG A 167 -16.89 -2.87 0.61
C ARG A 167 -16.71 -4.04 1.57
N TYR A 168 -16.31 -3.73 2.77
CA TYR A 168 -16.46 -4.64 3.90
C TYR A 168 -17.93 -4.77 4.29
N SER A 169 -18.32 -5.88 4.92
CA SER A 169 -19.61 -5.99 5.56
C SER A 169 -19.72 -5.04 6.76
N VAL A 170 -20.94 -4.76 7.18
CA VAL A 170 -21.17 -3.92 8.37
C VAL A 170 -20.63 -4.63 9.61
N GLU A 171 -20.84 -5.94 9.68
CA GLU A 171 -20.36 -6.80 10.76
C GLU A 171 -18.85 -6.71 10.87
N HIS A 172 -18.12 -6.87 9.77
CA HIS A 172 -16.66 -6.77 9.76
C HIS A 172 -16.14 -5.39 10.20
N VAL A 173 -16.86 -4.32 9.90
CA VAL A 173 -16.44 -2.95 10.27
C VAL A 173 -16.69 -2.66 11.75
N LEU A 174 -17.68 -3.32 12.37
CA LEU A 174 -18.08 -3.07 13.76
C LEU A 174 -17.38 -3.97 14.78
N ASP A 175 -16.82 -5.11 14.35
CA ASP A 175 -16.02 -6.03 15.17
C ASP A 175 -14.60 -5.50 15.42
#